data_bed3575b40066f41b415ae4245c49bc7
#
_entry.id   bed3575b40066f41b415ae4245c49bc7
#
_cell.length_a   1.000
_cell.length_b   1.000
_cell.length_c   1.000
_cell.angle_alpha   90.00
_cell.angle_beta   90.00
_cell.angle_gamma   90.00
#
_symmetry.space_group_name_H-M   'P 1'
#
loop_
_entity.id
_entity.type
_entity.pdbx_description
1 polymer ?
#
loop_
_entity_poly.entity_id
_entity_poly.type
_entity_poly.pdbx_seq_one_letter_code
_entity_poly.pdbx_strand_id
1 'polypeptide(L)'
;MRIDKTNYYLDIANTVAERGTCIRRKFGAVIVKEDGIVSTGYAGAPRGRVNCCDLGICLRQKLGIPAGERYELCRSVHAEANAIIAASREEMIGATLYLACIDNDGNLVSGTSCCSMCRRLIINAGIREVIVRDTRTEFRRVDVQKEWVETDDSLEDKRGY
;
A
#
# COMPACT_ATOMS: atom_id res chain seq x y z
N MET A 1 -14.24 2.63 25.77
CA MET A 1 -12.83 3.03 25.70
C MET A 1 -12.53 3.58 24.31
N ARG A 2 -11.75 4.66 24.22
CA ARG A 2 -11.40 5.26 22.93
C ARG A 2 -10.29 4.47 22.25
N ILE A 3 -10.44 4.20 20.95
CA ILE A 3 -9.39 3.55 20.15
C ILE A 3 -8.13 4.43 20.10
N ASP A 4 -6.94 3.81 20.07
CA ASP A 4 -5.68 4.55 19.89
C ASP A 4 -5.56 5.09 18.46
N LYS A 5 -4.75 6.13 18.28
CA LYS A 5 -4.62 6.81 16.98
C LYS A 5 -4.09 5.90 15.88
N THR A 6 -3.15 5.03 16.17
CA THR A 6 -2.57 4.14 15.17
C THR A 6 -3.62 3.18 14.62
N ASN A 7 -4.36 2.52 15.50
CA ASN A 7 -5.45 1.64 15.07
C ASN A 7 -6.60 2.40 14.44
N TYR A 8 -6.87 3.63 14.86
CA TYR A 8 -7.87 4.50 14.23
C TYR A 8 -7.52 4.73 12.75
N TYR A 9 -6.29 5.14 12.44
CA TYR A 9 -5.88 5.36 11.05
C TYR A 9 -5.78 4.06 10.27
N LEU A 10 -5.41 2.96 10.89
CA LEU A 10 -5.42 1.64 10.26
C LEU A 10 -6.84 1.14 9.97
N ASP A 11 -7.81 1.45 10.82
CA ASP A 11 -9.22 1.15 10.55
C ASP A 11 -9.72 1.95 9.33
N ILE A 12 -9.31 3.20 9.19
CA ILE A 12 -9.63 4.01 8.00
C ILE A 12 -8.98 3.39 6.77
N ALA A 13 -7.71 3.00 6.84
CA ALA A 13 -7.03 2.31 5.74
C ALA A 13 -7.75 1.01 5.34
N ASN A 14 -8.26 0.28 6.31
CA ASN A 14 -9.06 -0.93 6.07
C ASN A 14 -10.35 -0.60 5.31
N THR A 15 -11.05 0.44 5.71
CA THR A 15 -12.27 0.90 5.01
C THR A 15 -11.94 1.34 3.59
N VAL A 16 -10.83 2.06 3.38
CA VAL A 16 -10.36 2.43 2.05
C VAL A 16 -10.08 1.18 1.21
N ALA A 17 -9.47 0.15 1.80
CA ALA A 17 -9.17 -1.11 1.13
C ALA A 17 -10.43 -1.81 0.58
N GLU A 18 -11.58 -1.65 1.24
CA GLU A 18 -12.85 -2.25 0.81
C GLU A 18 -13.29 -1.79 -0.59
N ARG A 19 -12.85 -0.63 -1.05
CA ARG A 19 -13.09 -0.13 -2.41
C ARG A 19 -12.12 -0.72 -3.44
N GLY A 20 -11.12 -1.46 -3.03
CA GLY A 20 -10.13 -2.08 -3.92
C GLY A 20 -10.80 -2.97 -4.98
N THR A 21 -10.22 -3.00 -6.17
CA THR A 21 -10.78 -3.71 -7.33
C THR A 21 -9.96 -4.94 -7.72
N CYS A 22 -8.88 -5.24 -7.00
CA CYS A 22 -8.08 -6.44 -7.20
C CYS A 22 -8.88 -7.68 -6.77
N ILE A 23 -8.80 -8.75 -7.54
CA ILE A 23 -9.47 -10.02 -7.21
C ILE A 23 -8.64 -10.91 -6.27
N ARG A 24 -7.42 -10.49 -5.93
CA ARG A 24 -6.51 -11.27 -5.07
C ARG A 24 -6.40 -10.66 -3.69
N ARG A 25 -5.98 -9.40 -3.62
CA ARG A 25 -5.77 -8.66 -2.36
C ARG A 25 -6.16 -7.22 -2.57
N LYS A 26 -6.87 -6.67 -1.61
CA LYS A 26 -7.31 -5.28 -1.62
C LYS A 26 -6.50 -4.51 -0.60
N PHE A 27 -5.69 -3.58 -1.08
CA PHE A 27 -4.91 -2.69 -0.23
C PHE A 27 -5.57 -1.33 -0.11
N GLY A 28 -5.46 -0.74 1.07
CA GLY A 28 -5.86 0.64 1.34
C GLY A 28 -4.72 1.37 2.04
N ALA A 29 -4.46 2.60 1.62
CA ALA A 29 -3.42 3.45 2.17
C ALA A 29 -4.00 4.79 2.61
N VAL A 30 -3.52 5.30 3.73
CA VAL A 30 -3.88 6.61 4.27
C VAL A 30 -2.61 7.35 4.64
N ILE A 31 -2.41 8.55 4.09
CA ILE A 31 -1.28 9.40 4.44
C ILE A 31 -1.76 10.44 5.47
N VAL A 32 -1.04 10.53 6.59
CA VAL A 32 -1.37 11.40 7.71
C VAL A 32 -0.16 12.29 8.05
N LYS A 33 -0.40 13.57 8.22
CA LYS A 33 0.60 14.53 8.68
C LYS A 33 -0.02 15.45 9.74
N GLU A 34 0.70 15.63 10.84
CA GLU A 34 0.24 16.52 11.93
C GLU A 34 -1.18 16.17 12.41
N ASP A 35 -1.44 14.86 12.57
CA ASP A 35 -2.73 14.31 13.01
C ASP A 35 -3.91 14.64 12.07
N GLY A 36 -3.63 14.94 10.81
CA GLY A 36 -4.63 15.19 9.77
C GLY A 36 -4.43 14.27 8.58
N ILE A 37 -5.52 13.74 8.02
CA ILE A 37 -5.47 12.93 6.81
C ILE A 37 -5.15 13.85 5.62
N VAL A 38 -4.07 13.54 4.92
CA VAL A 38 -3.65 14.23 3.70
C VAL A 38 -4.36 13.64 2.48
N SER A 39 -4.30 12.32 2.36
CA SER A 39 -4.87 11.61 1.21
C SER A 39 -5.15 10.16 1.54
N THR A 40 -5.92 9.51 0.68
CA THR A 40 -6.18 8.07 0.71
C THR A 40 -5.96 7.48 -0.68
N GLY A 41 -5.74 6.17 -0.73
CA GLY A 41 -5.65 5.45 -1.98
C GLY A 41 -5.98 3.97 -1.79
N TYR A 42 -6.68 3.38 -2.74
CA TYR A 42 -6.91 1.94 -2.78
C TYR A 42 -6.36 1.35 -4.08
N ALA A 43 -6.06 0.06 -4.07
CA ALA A 43 -5.57 -0.64 -5.25
C ALA A 43 -6.69 -0.78 -6.29
N GLY A 44 -6.44 -0.31 -7.51
CA GLY A 44 -7.43 -0.37 -8.57
C GLY A 44 -6.84 -0.04 -9.93
N ALA A 45 -7.52 -0.43 -11.00
CA ALA A 45 -7.13 -0.08 -12.35
C ALA A 45 -7.06 1.44 -12.52
N PRO A 46 -6.28 1.96 -13.47
CA PRO A 46 -6.28 3.38 -13.77
C PRO A 46 -7.70 3.88 -14.04
N ARG A 47 -8.00 5.10 -13.61
CA ARG A 47 -9.34 5.69 -13.76
C ARG A 47 -9.81 5.65 -15.20
N GLY A 48 -11.03 5.17 -15.40
CA GLY A 48 -11.62 5.00 -16.72
C GLY A 48 -11.31 3.67 -17.40
N ARG A 49 -10.41 2.87 -16.84
CA ARG A 49 -10.12 1.53 -17.34
C ARG A 49 -10.91 0.46 -16.58
N VAL A 50 -11.15 -0.68 -17.23
CA VAL A 50 -11.87 -1.80 -16.64
C VAL A 50 -11.07 -2.41 -15.49
N ASN A 51 -11.72 -2.67 -14.37
CA ASN A 51 -11.11 -3.22 -13.18
C ASN A 51 -10.92 -4.75 -13.28
N CYS A 52 -9.98 -5.29 -12.53
CA CYS A 52 -9.75 -6.73 -12.46
C CYS A 52 -10.98 -7.48 -11.95
N CYS A 53 -11.73 -6.92 -11.01
CA CYS A 53 -12.97 -7.54 -10.51
C CYS A 53 -14.07 -7.62 -11.59
N ASP A 54 -14.10 -6.69 -12.54
CA ASP A 54 -15.04 -6.74 -13.66
C ASP A 54 -14.59 -7.72 -14.73
N LEU A 55 -13.28 -7.85 -14.94
CA LEU A 55 -12.71 -8.82 -15.88
C LEU A 55 -12.75 -10.26 -15.35
N GLY A 56 -12.73 -10.43 -14.05
CA GLY A 56 -12.64 -11.73 -13.38
C GLY A 56 -11.31 -12.45 -13.56
N ILE A 57 -10.28 -11.77 -14.05
CA ILE A 57 -8.95 -12.34 -14.28
C ILE A 57 -7.85 -11.41 -13.79
N CYS A 58 -6.75 -12.01 -13.34
CA CYS A 58 -5.50 -11.33 -13.02
C CYS A 58 -4.46 -11.66 -14.10
N LEU A 59 -3.95 -10.65 -14.79
CA LEU A 59 -2.97 -10.85 -15.87
C LEU A 59 -1.71 -11.57 -15.36
N ARG A 60 -1.22 -11.18 -14.17
CA ARG A 60 -0.04 -11.83 -13.59
C ARG A 60 -0.27 -13.31 -13.29
N GLN A 61 -1.44 -13.67 -12.76
CA GLN A 61 -1.81 -15.09 -12.59
C GLN A 61 -1.92 -15.81 -13.92
N LYS A 62 -2.56 -15.19 -14.91
CA LYS A 62 -2.72 -15.77 -16.25
C LYS A 62 -1.36 -16.05 -16.91
N LEU A 63 -0.36 -15.21 -16.67
CA LEU A 63 1.00 -15.36 -17.19
C LEU A 63 1.89 -16.25 -16.31
N GLY A 64 1.37 -16.78 -15.19
CA GLY A 64 2.13 -17.63 -14.28
C GLY A 64 3.24 -16.89 -13.52
N ILE A 65 3.10 -15.58 -13.31
CA ILE A 65 4.11 -14.77 -12.64
C ILE A 65 4.07 -15.01 -11.13
N PRO A 66 5.21 -15.36 -10.49
CA PRO A 66 5.28 -15.54 -9.05
C PRO A 66 4.90 -14.27 -8.26
N ALA A 67 4.45 -14.46 -7.02
CA ALA A 67 4.18 -13.35 -6.12
C ALA A 67 5.45 -12.50 -5.90
N GLY A 68 5.31 -11.18 -5.88
CA GLY A 68 6.42 -10.25 -5.67
C GLY A 68 7.21 -9.88 -6.92
N GLU A 69 6.85 -10.42 -8.10
CA GLU A 69 7.56 -10.18 -9.36
C GLU A 69 6.67 -9.52 -10.41
N ARG A 70 7.29 -8.80 -11.33
CA ARG A 70 6.68 -8.25 -12.53
C ARG A 70 5.42 -7.42 -12.26
N TYR A 71 5.48 -6.51 -11.28
CA TYR A 71 4.35 -5.63 -10.97
C TYR A 71 4.03 -4.62 -12.06
N GLU A 72 4.96 -4.35 -12.99
CA GLU A 72 4.70 -3.52 -14.17
C GLU A 72 3.62 -4.14 -15.08
N LEU A 73 3.38 -5.43 -14.95
CA LEU A 73 2.32 -6.14 -15.67
C LEU A 73 1.01 -6.21 -14.87
N CYS A 74 1.02 -5.73 -13.64
CA CYS A 74 -0.20 -5.61 -12.84
C CYS A 74 -1.08 -4.49 -13.41
N ARG A 75 -2.36 -4.79 -13.62
CA ARG A 75 -3.32 -3.81 -14.13
C ARG A 75 -3.65 -2.73 -13.09
N SER A 76 -3.52 -3.05 -11.81
CA SER A 76 -3.85 -2.13 -10.73
C SER A 76 -2.73 -1.13 -10.46
N VAL A 77 -3.11 0.11 -10.21
CA VAL A 77 -2.26 1.08 -9.52
C VAL A 77 -2.34 0.76 -8.04
N HIS A 78 -1.21 0.63 -7.38
CA HIS A 78 -1.17 0.24 -5.97
C HIS A 78 -1.74 1.32 -5.06
N ALA A 79 -2.24 0.93 -3.90
CA ALA A 79 -2.85 1.83 -2.93
C ALA A 79 -1.92 2.97 -2.52
N GLU A 80 -0.66 2.64 -2.24
CA GLU A 80 0.37 3.60 -1.85
C GLU A 80 0.59 4.65 -2.96
N ALA A 81 0.71 4.19 -4.21
CA ALA A 81 0.88 5.07 -5.36
C ALA A 81 -0.32 6.00 -5.54
N ASN A 82 -1.54 5.48 -5.40
CA ASN A 82 -2.76 6.30 -5.50
C ASN A 82 -2.84 7.36 -4.40
N ALA A 83 -2.47 7.02 -3.18
CA ALA A 83 -2.43 7.98 -2.08
C ALA A 83 -1.37 9.08 -2.33
N ILE A 84 -0.21 8.70 -2.86
CA ILE A 84 0.87 9.65 -3.22
C ILE A 84 0.44 10.59 -4.35
N ILE A 85 -0.19 10.05 -5.39
CA ILE A 85 -0.70 10.85 -6.53
C ILE A 85 -1.72 11.89 -6.06
N ALA A 86 -2.51 11.57 -5.05
CA ALA A 86 -3.59 12.44 -4.54
C ALA A 86 -3.09 13.54 -3.57
N ALA A 87 -1.79 13.61 -3.28
CA ALA A 87 -1.20 14.56 -2.33
C ALA A 87 -0.09 15.38 -2.98
N SER A 88 0.23 16.53 -2.41
CA SER A 88 1.44 17.26 -2.80
C SER A 88 2.65 16.71 -2.04
N ARG A 89 3.84 16.87 -2.63
CA ARG A 89 5.08 16.45 -1.96
C ARG A 89 5.28 17.20 -0.64
N GLU A 90 4.97 18.48 -0.61
CA GLU A 90 5.06 19.30 0.60
C GLU A 90 4.21 18.73 1.75
N GLU A 91 3.01 18.27 1.45
CA GLU A 91 2.14 17.63 2.45
C GLU A 91 2.65 16.26 2.91
N MET A 92 3.43 15.57 2.10
CA MET A 92 3.93 14.23 2.40
C MET A 92 5.26 14.22 3.14
N ILE A 93 6.08 15.26 3.04
CA ILE A 93 7.37 15.32 3.73
C ILE A 93 7.15 15.22 5.25
N GLY A 94 7.73 14.19 5.86
CA GLY A 94 7.59 13.90 7.29
C GLY A 94 6.30 13.21 7.70
N ALA A 95 5.44 12.87 6.72
CA ALA A 95 4.16 12.20 6.98
C ALA A 95 4.34 10.72 7.35
N THR A 96 3.25 10.11 7.80
CA THR A 96 3.12 8.66 8.04
C THR A 96 2.13 8.08 7.04
N LEU A 97 2.48 6.94 6.45
CA LEU A 97 1.57 6.16 5.60
C LEU A 97 1.08 4.94 6.36
N TYR A 98 -0.23 4.80 6.47
CA TYR A 98 -0.89 3.63 7.08
C TYR A 98 -1.38 2.72 5.97
N LEU A 99 -1.06 1.44 6.07
CA LEU A 99 -1.39 0.44 5.05
C LEU A 99 -2.16 -0.73 5.68
N ALA A 100 -3.27 -1.09 5.06
CA ALA A 100 -4.04 -2.27 5.42
C ALA A 100 -4.34 -3.11 4.17
N CYS A 101 -4.47 -4.41 4.37
CA CYS A 101 -4.78 -5.36 3.30
C CYS A 101 -5.89 -6.32 3.75
N ILE A 102 -6.85 -6.54 2.87
CA ILE A 102 -7.91 -7.53 3.05
C ILE A 102 -7.98 -8.46 1.85
N ASP A 103 -8.48 -9.66 2.07
CA ASP A 103 -8.79 -10.59 0.99
C ASP A 103 -10.19 -10.30 0.40
N ASN A 104 -10.64 -11.12 -0.55
CA ASN A 104 -11.95 -10.95 -1.17
C ASN A 104 -13.13 -11.21 -0.25
N ASP A 105 -12.91 -11.89 0.87
CA ASP A 105 -13.94 -12.16 1.88
C ASP A 105 -13.98 -11.09 2.98
N GLY A 106 -13.11 -10.08 2.87
CA GLY A 106 -13.01 -8.99 3.84
C GLY A 106 -12.15 -9.30 5.07
N ASN A 107 -11.43 -10.41 5.06
CA ASN A 107 -10.54 -10.79 6.16
C ASN A 107 -9.19 -10.07 6.06
N LEU A 108 -8.65 -9.66 7.20
CA LEU A 108 -7.33 -9.05 7.26
C LEU A 108 -6.24 -10.02 6.80
N VAL A 109 -5.31 -9.54 6.00
CA VAL A 109 -4.14 -10.29 5.55
C VAL A 109 -2.91 -9.81 6.32
N SER A 110 -2.34 -10.69 7.13
CA SER A 110 -1.13 -10.41 7.91
C SER A 110 0.14 -10.57 7.09
N GLY A 111 1.24 -9.95 7.53
CA GLY A 111 2.57 -10.12 6.93
C GLY A 111 2.75 -9.41 5.59
N THR A 112 1.87 -8.50 5.23
CA THR A 112 2.00 -7.71 4.00
C THR A 112 2.98 -6.56 4.17
N SER A 113 3.45 -6.01 3.08
CA SER A 113 4.31 -4.82 3.07
C SER A 113 4.23 -4.11 1.71
N CYS A 114 4.84 -2.95 1.62
CA CYS A 114 4.97 -2.23 0.36
C CYS A 114 5.92 -2.99 -0.59
N CYS A 115 5.56 -3.10 -1.86
CA CYS A 115 6.45 -3.66 -2.87
C CYS A 115 7.62 -2.70 -3.17
N SER A 116 8.65 -3.21 -3.85
CA SER A 116 9.85 -2.43 -4.19
C SER A 116 9.53 -1.16 -4.98
N MET A 117 8.56 -1.20 -5.88
CA MET A 117 8.14 -0.01 -6.64
C MET A 117 7.56 1.05 -5.70
N CYS A 118 6.66 0.67 -4.80
CA CYS A 118 6.02 1.59 -3.87
C CYS A 118 7.01 2.14 -2.85
N ARG A 119 7.97 1.34 -2.39
CA ARG A 119 9.03 1.82 -1.47
C ARG A 119 9.80 2.99 -2.08
N ARG A 120 10.18 2.91 -3.35
CA ARG A 120 10.87 4.00 -4.05
C ARG A 120 10.04 5.26 -4.12
N LEU A 121 8.74 5.12 -4.39
CA LEU A 121 7.81 6.25 -4.42
C LEU A 121 7.68 6.89 -3.02
N ILE A 122 7.56 6.08 -1.99
CA ILE A 122 7.44 6.52 -0.60
C ILE A 122 8.69 7.27 -0.15
N ILE A 123 9.88 6.77 -0.47
CA ILE A 123 11.15 7.45 -0.18
C ILE A 123 11.16 8.84 -0.82
N ASN A 124 10.87 8.93 -2.11
CA ASN A 124 10.95 10.19 -2.84
C ASN A 124 9.81 11.16 -2.49
N ALA A 125 8.68 10.65 -2.01
CA ALA A 125 7.61 11.48 -1.47
C ALA A 125 7.99 12.16 -0.14
N GLY A 126 9.03 11.67 0.54
CA GLY A 126 9.48 12.22 1.82
C GLY A 126 8.70 11.68 3.02
N ILE A 127 7.94 10.63 2.85
CA ILE A 127 7.21 9.97 3.94
C ILE A 127 8.22 9.35 4.90
N ARG A 128 8.07 9.65 6.19
CA ARG A 128 9.03 9.26 7.22
C ARG A 128 8.83 7.85 7.74
N GLU A 129 7.59 7.42 7.83
CA GLU A 129 7.20 6.18 8.50
C GLU A 129 6.08 5.49 7.75
N VAL A 130 6.14 4.16 7.71
CA VAL A 130 5.03 3.33 7.21
C VAL A 130 4.58 2.42 8.35
N ILE A 131 3.29 2.34 8.57
CA ILE A 131 2.68 1.46 9.56
C ILE A 131 1.77 0.49 8.83
N VAL A 132 2.04 -0.81 8.97
CA VAL A 132 1.33 -1.87 8.26
C VAL A 132 0.55 -2.72 9.25
N ARG A 133 -0.75 -2.88 9.00
CA ARG A 133 -1.62 -3.71 9.84
C ARG A 133 -1.37 -5.20 9.62
N ASP A 134 -1.25 -5.95 10.70
CA ASP A 134 -1.20 -7.41 10.69
C ASP A 134 -2.50 -8.04 11.18
N THR A 135 -2.99 -7.58 12.31
CA THR A 135 -4.28 -8.00 12.86
C THR A 135 -5.13 -6.78 13.20
N ARG A 136 -6.29 -6.99 13.76
CA ARG A 136 -7.18 -5.90 14.15
C ARG A 136 -6.52 -4.91 15.13
N THR A 137 -5.56 -5.37 15.92
CA THR A 137 -4.88 -4.56 16.95
C THR A 137 -3.37 -4.51 16.81
N GLU A 138 -2.78 -5.42 16.03
CA GLU A 138 -1.33 -5.53 15.86
C GLU A 138 -0.88 -4.92 14.53
N PHE A 139 0.26 -4.27 14.57
CA PHE A 139 0.85 -3.62 13.40
C PHE A 139 2.37 -3.58 13.52
N ARG A 140 3.04 -3.34 12.39
CA ARG A 140 4.49 -3.15 12.32
C ARG A 140 4.80 -1.72 11.88
N ARG A 141 5.84 -1.13 12.47
CA ARG A 141 6.35 0.18 12.07
C ARG A 141 7.61 0.03 11.24
N VAL A 142 7.70 0.78 10.16
CA VAL A 142 8.88 0.85 9.31
C VAL A 142 9.41 2.28 9.36
N ASP A 143 10.66 2.45 9.78
CA ASP A 143 11.37 3.71 9.67
C ASP A 143 11.98 3.77 8.27
N VAL A 144 11.41 4.61 7.41
CA VAL A 144 11.80 4.67 5.99
C VAL A 144 13.27 5.00 5.82
N GLN A 145 13.80 5.96 6.60
CA GLN A 145 15.20 6.35 6.49
C GLN A 145 16.14 5.21 6.87
N LYS A 146 15.90 4.58 8.01
CA LYS A 146 16.79 3.52 8.52
C LYS A 146 16.66 2.22 7.75
N GLU A 147 15.44 1.81 7.43
CA GLU A 147 15.18 0.48 6.87
C GLU A 147 15.20 0.43 5.36
N TRP A 148 14.91 1.54 4.67
CA TRP A 148 14.83 1.56 3.20
C TRP A 148 15.86 2.45 2.52
N VAL A 149 16.38 3.48 3.17
CA VAL A 149 17.39 4.37 2.59
C VAL A 149 18.79 3.97 3.02
N GLU A 150 19.05 3.87 4.32
CA GLU A 150 20.38 3.52 4.86
C GLU A 150 20.69 2.03 4.66
N THR A 151 19.66 1.17 4.62
CA THR A 151 19.80 -0.26 4.32
C THR A 151 19.38 -0.50 2.88
N ASP A 152 20.29 -0.26 1.94
CA ASP A 152 20.03 -0.47 0.52
C ASP A 152 20.34 -1.91 0.11
N ASP A 153 19.30 -2.71 -0.05
CA ASP A 153 19.37 -4.10 -0.49
C ASP A 153 19.01 -4.29 -1.97
N SER A 154 18.95 -3.19 -2.73
CA SER A 154 18.49 -3.21 -4.12
C SER A 154 19.37 -4.05 -5.06
N LEU A 155 20.64 -4.23 -4.69
CA LEU A 155 21.62 -5.01 -5.45
C LEU A 155 21.78 -6.45 -4.95
N GLU A 156 21.11 -6.81 -3.86
CA GLU A 156 21.14 -8.18 -3.35
C GLU A 156 20.22 -9.05 -4.21
N ASP A 157 20.65 -10.25 -4.49
CA ASP A 157 20.02 -11.35 -5.27
C ASP A 157 18.48 -11.26 -5.41
N LYS A 158 18.01 -10.18 -6.02
CA LYS A 158 16.60 -9.91 -6.24
C LYS A 158 16.25 -10.08 -7.70
N ARG A 159 15.12 -10.72 -7.93
CA ARG A 159 14.57 -10.84 -9.27
C ARG A 159 13.97 -9.49 -9.71
N GLY A 160 14.11 -9.18 -10.98
CA GLY A 160 13.49 -8.01 -11.57
C GLY A 160 11.96 -8.05 -11.51
N TYR A 161 11.37 -6.94 -11.80
CA TYR A 161 9.90 -6.82 -11.84
C TYR A 161 9.28 -7.66 -12.95
#